data_7fab73df50f57798c4b8de77b3ca78ba
#
_entry.id   7fab73df50f57798c4b8de77b3ca78ba
#
_cell.length_a   1.000
_cell.length_b   1.000
_cell.length_c   1.000
_cell.angle_alpha   90.00
_cell.angle_beta   90.00
_cell.angle_gamma   90.00
#
_symmetry.space_group_name_H-M   'P 1'
#
loop_
_entity.id
_entity.type
_entity.pdbx_description
1 polymer ?
#
loop_
_entity_poly.entity_id
_entity_poly.type
_entity_poly.pdbx_seq_one_letter_code
_entity_poly.pdbx_strand_id
1 'polypeptide(L)'
;MIRKTTSVVVIISVAAISLAFAAMAMIDTELLARFFTHQYLASRAGVEIRPVTRQGAEWFRTMCVLSAVVWAITAWILARSIRKNKSAATPSNTALDFIQKSPTTSRLRFALFCAISVGVIERVWRISESLWFDEISALIDYTQYGPGAIFGTYFVQSNHVLHTLLSWCALTIAGGASEPVLRMPAFFAGIASIAAIVALVREAALWQGVPTRARMSLVCGIAALSPIMVLESVEARGYSMMILFAALASWMFLRAVRIGSPMSWVAYAILCALGIWSHLVFVVLPISHGAIAAWLIIRPRPSTNDRMRGCVASLALTLAGITTITLLAPLLPDLLRIRREFQALDGNEPTIFSIEGLHVLLGIGGAWTPLAALPGIGLFIIGFFGARRDPSRRMPLAVTLLGLPILIIGTELGGSWMYARFALFALPGIFLAITLGAFDVARFLRQRDTNRLRVNRALILGAFAIATIWTESLASLPPKQQIRDAISSIHNQNPSISEIASLGLAGNVVTYYGILAGLNVQSVGAEGVMIDEVPTNIQWMIVLYPRSIEVGTNKVLNENWTLAETFSGWVDWGNGDVLVYRRIANADRSKE
;
A
#
# COMPACT_ATOMS: atom_id res chain seq x y z
N MET A 1 -34.39 -7.49 15.81
CA MET A 1 -34.64 -7.58 14.37
C MET A 1 -33.38 -7.36 13.54
N ILE A 2 -32.62 -6.29 13.70
CA ILE A 2 -31.41 -5.92 12.92
C ILE A 2 -30.34 -7.04 12.87
N ARG A 3 -30.01 -7.73 13.99
CA ARG A 3 -29.01 -8.81 14.01
C ARG A 3 -29.40 -10.04 13.17
N LYS A 4 -30.68 -10.40 13.08
CA LYS A 4 -31.14 -11.53 12.25
C LYS A 4 -31.01 -11.20 10.77
N THR A 5 -31.38 -9.98 10.38
CA THR A 5 -31.27 -9.49 9.00
C THR A 5 -29.81 -9.48 8.54
N THR A 6 -28.89 -8.94 9.36
CA THR A 6 -27.45 -8.92 9.04
C THR A 6 -26.87 -10.31 8.83
N SER A 7 -27.25 -11.28 9.68
CA SER A 7 -26.75 -12.65 9.57
C SER A 7 -27.25 -13.36 8.31
N VAL A 8 -28.50 -13.12 7.90
CA VAL A 8 -29.06 -13.67 6.65
C VAL A 8 -28.37 -13.07 5.44
N VAL A 9 -28.17 -11.75 5.43
CA VAL A 9 -27.47 -11.04 4.33
C VAL A 9 -26.08 -11.63 4.09
N VAL A 10 -25.32 -11.91 5.15
CA VAL A 10 -23.98 -12.48 4.97
C VAL A 10 -24.01 -13.91 4.46
N ILE A 11 -24.93 -14.77 4.93
CA ILE A 11 -25.05 -16.11 4.35
C ILE A 11 -25.33 -16.02 2.85
N ILE A 12 -26.24 -15.13 2.46
CA ILE A 12 -26.56 -14.89 1.05
C ILE A 12 -25.33 -14.41 0.29
N SER A 13 -24.56 -13.45 0.85
CA SER A 13 -23.32 -12.96 0.22
C SER A 13 -22.27 -14.05 0.06
N VAL A 14 -22.06 -14.88 1.08
CA VAL A 14 -21.12 -16.01 1.05
C VAL A 14 -21.57 -17.07 0.02
N ALA A 15 -22.86 -17.37 -0.06
CA ALA A 15 -23.41 -18.26 -1.07
C ALA A 15 -23.28 -17.68 -2.47
N ALA A 16 -23.49 -16.38 -2.66
CA ALA A 16 -23.30 -15.68 -3.93
C ALA A 16 -21.83 -15.73 -4.40
N ILE A 17 -20.85 -15.60 -3.50
CA ILE A 17 -19.43 -15.79 -3.82
C ILE A 17 -19.17 -17.22 -4.32
N SER A 18 -19.73 -18.23 -3.63
CA SER A 18 -19.62 -19.64 -4.07
C SER A 18 -20.19 -19.83 -5.48
N LEU A 19 -21.37 -19.30 -5.75
CA LEU A 19 -22.02 -19.38 -7.06
C LEU A 19 -21.24 -18.64 -8.14
N ALA A 20 -20.64 -17.50 -7.83
CA ALA A 20 -19.78 -16.75 -8.76
C ALA A 20 -18.55 -17.57 -9.17
N PHE A 21 -17.87 -18.22 -8.21
CA PHE A 21 -16.75 -19.12 -8.54
C PHE A 21 -17.23 -20.35 -9.33
N ALA A 22 -18.36 -20.92 -8.99
CA ALA A 22 -18.94 -22.04 -9.75
C ALA A 22 -19.25 -21.63 -11.20
N ALA A 23 -19.83 -20.46 -11.42
CA ALA A 23 -20.11 -19.92 -12.76
C ALA A 23 -18.81 -19.70 -13.54
N MET A 24 -17.78 -19.12 -12.93
CA MET A 24 -16.47 -18.93 -13.56
C MET A 24 -15.80 -20.26 -13.92
N ALA A 25 -15.95 -21.29 -13.11
CA ALA A 25 -15.43 -22.65 -13.39
C ALA A 25 -16.09 -23.29 -14.63
N MET A 26 -17.30 -22.87 -15.02
CA MET A 26 -18.03 -23.37 -16.19
C MET A 26 -17.61 -22.68 -17.50
N ILE A 27 -16.88 -21.57 -17.42
CA ILE A 27 -16.39 -20.86 -18.63
C ILE A 27 -15.31 -21.72 -19.30
N ASP A 28 -15.37 -21.77 -20.64
CA ASP A 28 -14.38 -22.48 -21.43
C ASP A 28 -12.96 -21.92 -21.21
N THR A 29 -11.98 -22.80 -21.14
CA THR A 29 -10.58 -22.42 -20.86
C THR A 29 -10.00 -21.52 -21.94
N GLU A 30 -10.31 -21.77 -23.20
CA GLU A 30 -9.82 -20.95 -24.32
C GLU A 30 -10.43 -19.55 -24.28
N LEU A 31 -11.72 -19.44 -23.91
CA LEU A 31 -12.38 -18.14 -23.73
C LEU A 31 -11.75 -17.34 -22.56
N LEU A 32 -11.45 -18.01 -21.45
CA LEU A 32 -10.71 -17.39 -20.33
C LEU A 32 -9.29 -16.97 -20.75
N ALA A 33 -8.59 -17.80 -21.50
CA ALA A 33 -7.26 -17.49 -21.98
C ALA A 33 -7.26 -16.29 -22.93
N ARG A 34 -8.24 -16.19 -23.83
CA ARG A 34 -8.43 -15.00 -24.67
C ARG A 34 -8.72 -13.76 -23.85
N PHE A 35 -9.58 -13.85 -22.83
CA PHE A 35 -9.88 -12.73 -21.93
C PHE A 35 -8.63 -12.27 -21.18
N PHE A 36 -7.80 -13.20 -20.65
CA PHE A 36 -6.59 -12.88 -19.92
C PHE A 36 -5.40 -12.46 -20.80
N THR A 37 -5.55 -12.48 -22.13
CA THR A 37 -4.47 -12.17 -23.05
C THR A 37 -4.12 -10.69 -23.02
N HIS A 38 -2.84 -10.41 -22.80
CA HIS A 38 -2.23 -9.10 -23.00
C HIS A 38 -1.81 -8.97 -24.47
N GLN A 39 -2.55 -8.17 -25.23
CA GLN A 39 -2.42 -8.08 -26.70
C GLN A 39 -0.99 -7.72 -27.15
N TYR A 40 -0.36 -6.74 -26.52
CA TYR A 40 1.01 -6.33 -26.84
C TYR A 40 2.01 -7.48 -26.67
N LEU A 41 1.97 -8.22 -25.55
CA LEU A 41 2.87 -9.33 -25.30
C LEU A 41 2.62 -10.53 -26.21
N ALA A 42 1.38 -10.79 -26.57
CA ALA A 42 1.01 -11.83 -27.50
C ALA A 42 1.51 -11.51 -28.92
N SER A 43 1.30 -10.27 -29.37
CA SER A 43 1.80 -9.77 -30.66
C SER A 43 3.34 -9.82 -30.73
N ARG A 44 4.05 -9.36 -29.70
CA ARG A 44 5.52 -9.41 -29.63
C ARG A 44 6.06 -10.85 -29.68
N ALA A 45 5.30 -11.81 -29.14
CA ALA A 45 5.63 -13.23 -29.19
C ALA A 45 5.19 -13.92 -30.49
N GLY A 46 4.53 -13.23 -31.40
CA GLY A 46 4.01 -13.80 -32.66
C GLY A 46 2.90 -14.84 -32.46
N VAL A 47 2.13 -14.76 -31.38
CA VAL A 47 1.07 -15.72 -31.04
C VAL A 47 -0.23 -15.00 -30.68
N GLU A 48 -1.38 -15.65 -30.89
CA GLU A 48 -2.69 -15.12 -30.46
C GLU A 48 -2.82 -15.15 -28.92
N ILE A 49 -2.40 -16.24 -28.30
CA ILE A 49 -2.43 -16.45 -26.83
C ILE A 49 -1.10 -17.04 -26.39
N ARG A 50 -0.45 -16.40 -25.40
CA ARG A 50 0.79 -16.95 -24.85
C ARG A 50 0.53 -18.27 -24.10
N PRO A 51 1.43 -19.28 -24.20
CA PRO A 51 1.29 -20.55 -23.47
C PRO A 51 1.09 -20.35 -21.95
N VAL A 52 1.83 -19.40 -21.34
CA VAL A 52 1.71 -19.05 -19.91
C VAL A 52 0.32 -18.50 -19.55
N THR A 53 -0.33 -17.76 -20.43
CA THR A 53 -1.69 -17.24 -20.24
C THR A 53 -2.73 -18.37 -20.29
N ARG A 54 -2.58 -19.32 -21.21
CA ARG A 54 -3.44 -20.53 -21.29
C ARG A 54 -3.29 -21.38 -20.00
N GLN A 55 -2.07 -21.62 -19.55
CA GLN A 55 -1.80 -22.31 -18.29
C GLN A 55 -2.44 -21.58 -17.09
N GLY A 56 -2.35 -20.26 -17.02
CA GLY A 56 -3.00 -19.45 -15.99
C GLY A 56 -4.52 -19.59 -16.01
N ALA A 57 -5.15 -19.64 -17.18
CA ALA A 57 -6.59 -19.86 -17.35
C ALA A 57 -7.01 -21.25 -16.86
N GLU A 58 -6.24 -22.30 -17.15
CA GLU A 58 -6.47 -23.66 -16.64
C GLU A 58 -6.41 -23.72 -15.11
N TRP A 59 -5.38 -23.11 -14.52
CA TRP A 59 -5.25 -23.04 -13.07
C TRP A 59 -6.38 -22.24 -12.43
N PHE A 60 -6.75 -21.10 -13.00
CA PHE A 60 -7.87 -20.30 -12.52
C PHE A 60 -9.18 -21.10 -12.49
N ARG A 61 -9.51 -21.78 -13.59
CA ARG A 61 -10.70 -22.61 -13.70
C ARG A 61 -10.72 -23.71 -12.62
N THR A 62 -9.60 -24.42 -12.43
CA THR A 62 -9.45 -25.48 -11.41
C THR A 62 -9.63 -24.91 -10.00
N MET A 63 -9.00 -23.76 -9.70
CA MET A 63 -9.10 -23.11 -8.40
C MET A 63 -10.48 -22.51 -8.15
N CYS A 64 -11.22 -22.12 -9.18
CA CYS A 64 -12.61 -21.71 -9.06
C CYS A 64 -13.51 -22.86 -8.58
N VAL A 65 -13.32 -24.10 -9.04
CA VAL A 65 -14.04 -25.27 -8.53
C VAL A 65 -13.78 -25.45 -7.03
N LEU A 66 -12.51 -25.43 -6.63
CA LEU A 66 -12.13 -25.57 -5.22
C LEU A 66 -12.73 -24.46 -4.35
N SER A 67 -12.62 -23.20 -4.82
CA SER A 67 -13.20 -22.04 -4.13
C SER A 67 -14.70 -22.14 -4.01
N ALA A 68 -15.42 -22.55 -5.05
CA ALA A 68 -16.87 -22.73 -5.02
C ALA A 68 -17.27 -23.72 -3.90
N VAL A 69 -16.59 -24.87 -3.81
CA VAL A 69 -16.85 -25.89 -2.77
C VAL A 69 -16.56 -25.33 -1.38
N VAL A 70 -15.42 -24.70 -1.16
CA VAL A 70 -15.01 -24.18 0.17
C VAL A 70 -15.93 -23.06 0.63
N TRP A 71 -16.33 -22.16 -0.26
CA TRP A 71 -17.30 -21.11 0.05
C TRP A 71 -18.71 -21.65 0.30
N ALA A 72 -19.15 -22.71 -0.41
CA ALA A 72 -20.41 -23.41 -0.13
C ALA A 72 -20.42 -24.05 1.27
N ILE A 73 -19.34 -24.75 1.63
CA ILE A 73 -19.16 -25.33 2.97
C ILE A 73 -19.21 -24.22 4.04
N THR A 74 -18.52 -23.08 3.78
CA THR A 74 -18.54 -21.93 4.68
C THR A 74 -19.95 -21.37 4.87
N ALA A 75 -20.73 -21.21 3.81
CA ALA A 75 -22.13 -20.78 3.87
C ALA A 75 -22.98 -21.76 4.70
N TRP A 76 -22.81 -23.05 4.50
CA TRP A 76 -23.51 -24.09 5.25
C TRP A 76 -23.16 -24.06 6.75
N ILE A 77 -21.87 -23.93 7.11
CA ILE A 77 -21.42 -23.81 8.51
C ILE A 77 -22.04 -22.58 9.17
N LEU A 78 -22.03 -21.43 8.48
CA LEU A 78 -22.63 -20.19 8.97
C LEU A 78 -24.14 -20.36 9.20
N ALA A 79 -24.86 -20.94 8.25
CA ALA A 79 -26.29 -21.18 8.36
C ALA A 79 -26.62 -22.09 9.57
N ARG A 80 -25.82 -23.16 9.77
CA ARG A 80 -25.97 -24.06 10.91
C ARG A 80 -25.67 -23.39 12.25
N SER A 81 -24.61 -22.56 12.32
CA SER A 81 -24.23 -21.81 13.52
C SER A 81 -25.31 -20.81 13.95
N ILE A 82 -25.94 -20.12 13.00
CA ILE A 82 -27.01 -19.15 13.27
C ILE A 82 -28.28 -19.86 13.78
N ARG A 83 -28.60 -21.05 13.24
CA ARG A 83 -29.74 -21.84 13.72
C ARG A 83 -29.55 -22.31 15.16
N LYS A 84 -28.32 -22.73 15.53
CA LYS A 84 -28.01 -23.19 16.91
C LYS A 84 -27.99 -22.05 17.92
N ASN A 85 -27.52 -20.84 17.55
CA ASN A 85 -27.39 -19.70 18.45
C ASN A 85 -28.71 -18.94 18.72
N LYS A 86 -29.86 -19.43 18.27
CA LYS A 86 -31.17 -18.89 18.66
C LYS A 86 -31.45 -19.00 20.18
N SER A 87 -30.67 -19.81 20.91
CA SER A 87 -30.86 -20.09 22.35
C SER A 87 -29.83 -19.40 23.27
N ALA A 88 -28.79 -18.78 22.74
CA ALA A 88 -27.74 -18.19 23.57
C ALA A 88 -28.04 -16.71 23.91
N ALA A 89 -28.00 -16.43 25.21
CA ALA A 89 -28.30 -15.15 25.82
C ALA A 89 -27.48 -13.98 25.22
N THR A 90 -28.13 -12.81 25.20
CA THR A 90 -27.58 -11.52 24.80
C THR A 90 -26.30 -11.21 25.58
N PRO A 91 -25.16 -10.90 24.94
CA PRO A 91 -24.01 -10.37 25.68
C PRO A 91 -24.43 -9.05 26.35
N SER A 92 -24.10 -8.94 27.62
CA SER A 92 -24.48 -7.83 28.47
C SER A 92 -24.12 -6.46 27.83
N ASN A 93 -25.01 -5.49 27.94
CA ASN A 93 -24.86 -4.10 27.48
C ASN A 93 -23.70 -3.34 28.13
N THR A 94 -22.92 -3.94 29.01
CA THR A 94 -21.77 -3.35 29.70
C THR A 94 -20.72 -2.75 28.79
N ALA A 95 -20.54 -3.27 27.55
CA ALA A 95 -19.60 -2.69 26.58
C ALA A 95 -20.09 -1.38 25.97
N LEU A 96 -21.41 -1.16 25.87
CA LEU A 96 -21.99 0.10 25.37
C LEU A 96 -21.93 1.20 26.42
N ASP A 97 -22.12 0.85 27.71
CA ASP A 97 -22.04 1.81 28.82
C ASP A 97 -20.64 2.40 29.02
N PHE A 98 -19.58 1.61 28.72
CA PHE A 98 -18.20 2.10 28.80
C PHE A 98 -17.85 3.15 27.73
N ILE A 99 -18.55 3.14 26.58
CA ILE A 99 -18.36 4.10 25.49
C ILE A 99 -18.99 5.47 25.83
N GLN A 100 -20.04 5.48 26.64
CA GLN A 100 -20.92 6.65 26.82
C GLN A 100 -20.45 7.63 27.92
N LYS A 101 -19.57 7.24 28.84
CA LYS A 101 -19.29 7.98 30.09
C LYS A 101 -18.14 8.99 30.08
N SER A 102 -17.49 9.28 28.96
CA SER A 102 -16.48 10.35 28.92
C SER A 102 -16.91 11.47 27.99
N PRO A 103 -17.19 12.70 28.47
CA PRO A 103 -17.54 13.81 27.60
C PRO A 103 -16.36 14.15 26.71
N THR A 104 -16.54 14.00 25.40
CA THR A 104 -15.60 14.57 24.43
C THR A 104 -15.79 16.08 24.48
N THR A 105 -14.78 16.82 24.93
CA THR A 105 -14.86 18.27 24.98
C THR A 105 -14.99 18.81 23.55
N SER A 106 -15.75 19.90 23.37
CA SER A 106 -15.90 20.57 22.07
C SER A 106 -14.54 20.90 21.43
N ARG A 107 -13.55 21.25 22.25
CA ARG A 107 -12.16 21.53 21.85
C ARG A 107 -11.46 20.32 21.19
N LEU A 108 -11.66 19.11 21.73
CA LEU A 108 -11.06 17.90 21.13
C LEU A 108 -11.71 17.55 19.78
N ARG A 109 -13.03 17.72 19.65
CA ARG A 109 -13.72 17.53 18.37
C ARG A 109 -13.25 18.53 17.33
N PHE A 110 -13.08 19.80 17.73
CA PHE A 110 -12.55 20.84 16.84
C PHE A 110 -11.11 20.53 16.40
N ALA A 111 -10.21 20.16 17.32
CA ALA A 111 -8.83 19.77 16.98
C ALA A 111 -8.77 18.58 16.01
N LEU A 112 -9.64 17.58 16.20
CA LEU A 112 -9.74 16.44 15.27
C LEU A 112 -10.27 16.86 13.91
N PHE A 113 -11.28 17.71 13.88
CA PHE A 113 -11.79 18.27 12.64
C PHE A 113 -10.69 19.01 11.88
N CYS A 114 -9.91 19.87 12.56
CA CYS A 114 -8.77 20.56 11.94
C CYS A 114 -7.71 19.57 11.43
N ALA A 115 -7.33 18.55 12.21
CA ALA A 115 -6.34 17.57 11.80
C ALA A 115 -6.79 16.77 10.56
N ILE A 116 -8.05 16.35 10.53
CA ILE A 116 -8.61 15.64 9.37
C ILE A 116 -8.67 16.59 8.16
N SER A 117 -9.11 17.83 8.35
CA SER A 117 -9.20 18.82 7.26
C SER A 117 -7.83 19.11 6.65
N VAL A 118 -6.81 19.34 7.47
CA VAL A 118 -5.44 19.53 6.99
C VAL A 118 -4.97 18.31 6.21
N GLY A 119 -5.12 17.11 6.77
CA GLY A 119 -4.70 15.89 6.08
C GLY A 119 -5.46 15.63 4.77
N VAL A 120 -6.72 16.06 4.64
CA VAL A 120 -7.48 15.98 3.37
C VAL A 120 -7.00 17.04 2.39
N ILE A 121 -6.75 18.27 2.84
CA ILE A 121 -6.24 19.38 2.00
C ILE A 121 -4.90 18.98 1.39
N GLU A 122 -3.97 18.45 2.16
CA GLU A 122 -2.66 17.98 1.68
C GLU A 122 -2.80 16.92 0.58
N ARG A 123 -3.72 15.97 0.76
CA ARG A 123 -4.01 14.96 -0.26
C ARG A 123 -4.60 15.55 -1.55
N VAL A 124 -5.55 16.47 -1.41
CA VAL A 124 -6.18 17.15 -2.56
C VAL A 124 -5.16 18.01 -3.32
N TRP A 125 -4.25 18.67 -2.59
CA TRP A 125 -3.19 19.47 -3.21
C TRP A 125 -2.25 18.62 -4.07
N ARG A 126 -1.81 17.47 -3.53
CA ARG A 126 -0.81 16.61 -4.16
C ARG A 126 -1.37 15.66 -5.22
N ILE A 127 -2.68 15.43 -5.27
CA ILE A 127 -3.28 14.43 -6.19
C ILE A 127 -3.03 14.76 -7.67
N SER A 128 -2.76 16.03 -8.00
CA SER A 128 -2.49 16.53 -9.35
C SER A 128 -0.99 16.67 -9.68
N GLU A 129 -0.08 16.26 -8.78
CA GLU A 129 1.36 16.23 -9.07
C GLU A 129 1.66 15.32 -10.26
N SER A 130 2.78 15.57 -10.98
CA SER A 130 3.26 14.70 -12.07
C SER A 130 3.26 13.23 -11.65
N LEU A 131 2.82 12.34 -12.52
CA LEU A 131 3.01 10.89 -12.32
C LEU A 131 4.50 10.58 -12.37
N TRP A 132 4.91 9.62 -11.56
CA TRP A 132 6.27 9.10 -11.57
C TRP A 132 6.35 7.75 -12.30
N PHE A 133 7.56 7.24 -12.49
CA PHE A 133 7.86 6.06 -13.29
C PHE A 133 6.91 4.88 -13.07
N ASP A 134 6.73 4.42 -11.83
CA ASP A 134 5.91 3.24 -11.55
C ASP A 134 4.41 3.46 -11.82
N GLU A 135 3.91 4.70 -11.66
CA GLU A 135 2.50 5.04 -11.94
C GLU A 135 2.24 5.01 -13.45
N ILE A 136 3.16 5.58 -14.23
CA ILE A 136 3.09 5.58 -15.70
C ILE A 136 3.25 4.15 -16.21
N SER A 137 4.21 3.38 -15.70
CA SER A 137 4.38 1.98 -16.07
C SER A 137 3.12 1.15 -15.80
N ALA A 138 2.46 1.34 -14.64
CA ALA A 138 1.20 0.66 -14.36
C ALA A 138 0.09 1.05 -15.37
N LEU A 139 0.08 2.30 -15.84
CA LEU A 139 -0.87 2.78 -16.84
C LEU A 139 -0.59 2.17 -18.22
N ILE A 140 0.65 2.32 -18.72
CA ILE A 140 1.01 1.91 -20.09
C ILE A 140 1.18 0.40 -20.25
N ASP A 141 1.58 -0.31 -19.18
CA ASP A 141 1.82 -1.74 -19.24
C ASP A 141 0.57 -2.58 -18.94
N TYR A 142 -0.39 -2.04 -18.19
CA TYR A 142 -1.56 -2.82 -17.76
C TYR A 142 -2.90 -2.11 -17.94
N THR A 143 -3.05 -0.90 -17.38
CA THR A 143 -4.37 -0.25 -17.27
C THR A 143 -5.00 0.01 -18.63
N GLN A 144 -4.22 0.45 -19.61
CA GLN A 144 -4.72 0.72 -20.98
C GLN A 144 -5.20 -0.53 -21.73
N TYR A 145 -4.73 -1.73 -21.35
CA TYR A 145 -5.12 -2.99 -21.99
C TYR A 145 -6.37 -3.63 -21.36
N GLY A 146 -6.91 -3.02 -20.31
CA GLY A 146 -8.16 -3.44 -19.68
C GLY A 146 -8.04 -4.61 -18.70
N PRO A 147 -9.20 -5.06 -18.14
CA PRO A 147 -9.23 -5.97 -17.02
C PRO A 147 -8.60 -7.34 -17.33
N GLY A 148 -8.73 -7.83 -18.54
CA GLY A 148 -8.16 -9.12 -18.94
C GLY A 148 -6.64 -9.15 -18.79
N ALA A 149 -5.94 -8.13 -19.29
CA ALA A 149 -4.50 -7.99 -19.17
C ALA A 149 -4.06 -7.79 -17.70
N ILE A 150 -4.82 -7.01 -16.93
CA ILE A 150 -4.57 -6.77 -15.51
C ILE A 150 -4.63 -8.07 -14.71
N PHE A 151 -5.60 -8.94 -14.99
CA PHE A 151 -5.79 -10.22 -14.28
C PHE A 151 -4.92 -11.35 -14.79
N GLY A 152 -4.54 -11.30 -16.06
CA GLY A 152 -3.89 -12.44 -16.73
C GLY A 152 -2.38 -12.34 -16.87
N THR A 153 -1.78 -11.21 -16.46
CA THR A 153 -0.38 -10.93 -16.81
C THR A 153 0.37 -10.22 -15.68
N TYR A 154 1.62 -10.64 -15.47
CA TYR A 154 2.53 -10.00 -14.52
C TYR A 154 3.95 -10.03 -15.07
N PHE A 155 4.33 -9.03 -15.87
CA PHE A 155 5.64 -8.98 -16.52
C PHE A 155 6.51 -7.82 -16.02
N VAL A 156 5.92 -6.84 -15.32
CA VAL A 156 6.59 -5.74 -14.62
C VAL A 156 5.98 -5.61 -13.21
N GLN A 157 6.77 -5.22 -12.23
CA GLN A 157 6.37 -5.13 -10.81
C GLN A 157 5.35 -4.03 -10.51
N SER A 158 5.01 -3.19 -11.48
CA SER A 158 4.07 -2.09 -11.33
C SER A 158 2.60 -2.54 -11.21
N ASN A 159 2.27 -3.81 -11.52
CA ASN A 159 0.89 -4.31 -11.44
C ASN A 159 0.46 -4.61 -10.00
N HIS A 160 -0.17 -3.66 -9.35
CA HIS A 160 -0.93 -3.84 -8.12
C HIS A 160 -2.38 -4.17 -8.47
N VAL A 161 -2.69 -5.44 -8.74
CA VAL A 161 -3.87 -5.90 -9.47
C VAL A 161 -5.18 -5.22 -9.06
N LEU A 162 -5.50 -5.17 -7.76
CA LEU A 162 -6.72 -4.52 -7.28
C LEU A 162 -6.70 -3.01 -7.56
N HIS A 163 -5.57 -2.34 -7.32
CA HIS A 163 -5.45 -0.91 -7.58
C HIS A 163 -5.55 -0.64 -9.08
N THR A 164 -4.79 -1.37 -9.90
CA THR A 164 -4.77 -1.23 -11.37
C THR A 164 -6.16 -1.42 -11.97
N LEU A 165 -6.92 -2.41 -11.47
CA LEU A 165 -8.32 -2.63 -11.86
C LEU A 165 -9.21 -1.44 -11.51
N LEU A 166 -9.12 -0.93 -10.29
CA LEU A 166 -9.93 0.20 -9.86
C LEU A 166 -9.55 1.49 -10.59
N SER A 167 -8.27 1.67 -10.94
CA SER A 167 -7.81 2.77 -11.80
C SER A 167 -8.38 2.63 -13.21
N TRP A 168 -8.41 1.43 -13.77
CA TRP A 168 -9.09 1.16 -15.05
C TRP A 168 -10.58 1.52 -14.99
N CYS A 169 -11.28 1.14 -13.93
CA CYS A 169 -12.68 1.53 -13.73
C CYS A 169 -12.84 3.06 -13.66
N ALA A 170 -11.96 3.74 -12.92
CA ALA A 170 -11.99 5.20 -12.80
C ALA A 170 -11.74 5.89 -14.15
N LEU A 171 -10.77 5.41 -14.94
CA LEU A 171 -10.50 5.88 -16.30
C LEU A 171 -11.70 5.70 -17.23
N THR A 172 -12.32 4.53 -17.18
CA THR A 172 -13.50 4.22 -18.02
C THR A 172 -14.67 5.13 -17.69
N ILE A 173 -14.89 5.41 -16.40
CA ILE A 173 -15.97 6.31 -15.93
C ILE A 173 -15.65 7.77 -16.30
N ALA A 174 -14.40 8.20 -16.16
CA ALA A 174 -13.99 9.58 -16.45
C ALA A 174 -13.83 9.87 -17.95
N GLY A 175 -13.73 8.84 -18.79
CA GLY A 175 -13.54 8.99 -20.23
C GLY A 175 -12.12 9.39 -20.65
N GLY A 176 -11.11 9.31 -19.74
CA GLY A 176 -9.72 9.62 -20.06
C GLY A 176 -8.78 9.57 -18.87
N ALA A 177 -7.47 9.50 -19.16
CA ALA A 177 -6.43 9.45 -18.15
C ALA A 177 -6.07 10.87 -17.67
N SER A 178 -6.00 11.03 -16.35
CA SER A 178 -5.37 12.16 -15.69
C SER A 178 -4.80 11.71 -14.35
N GLU A 179 -3.85 12.45 -13.82
CA GLU A 179 -3.21 12.14 -12.54
C GLU A 179 -4.23 11.93 -11.42
N PRO A 180 -5.23 12.84 -11.19
CA PRO A 180 -6.23 12.63 -10.17
C PRO A 180 -7.07 11.37 -10.39
N VAL A 181 -7.48 11.08 -11.62
CA VAL A 181 -8.32 9.91 -11.95
C VAL A 181 -7.60 8.60 -11.62
N LEU A 182 -6.33 8.49 -11.98
CA LEU A 182 -5.50 7.30 -11.69
C LEU A 182 -5.29 7.09 -10.18
N ARG A 183 -5.18 8.19 -9.42
CA ARG A 183 -4.94 8.20 -7.97
C ARG A 183 -6.19 8.07 -7.11
N MET A 184 -7.40 8.24 -7.68
CA MET A 184 -8.67 8.15 -6.95
C MET A 184 -8.80 6.89 -6.07
N PRO A 185 -8.48 5.68 -6.56
CA PRO A 185 -8.59 4.48 -5.72
C PRO A 185 -7.69 4.52 -4.50
N ALA A 186 -6.45 4.99 -4.65
CA ALA A 186 -5.50 5.16 -3.55
C ALA A 186 -5.95 6.26 -2.57
N PHE A 187 -6.48 7.36 -3.08
CA PHE A 187 -7.01 8.48 -2.30
C PHE A 187 -8.13 8.02 -1.36
N PHE A 188 -9.13 7.34 -1.87
CA PHE A 188 -10.22 6.83 -1.03
C PHE A 188 -9.77 5.75 -0.05
N ALA A 189 -8.87 4.86 -0.46
CA ALA A 189 -8.28 3.86 0.42
C ALA A 189 -7.48 4.53 1.56
N GLY A 190 -6.72 5.58 1.27
CA GLY A 190 -5.97 6.33 2.26
C GLY A 190 -6.85 7.03 3.30
N ILE A 191 -7.97 7.63 2.88
CA ILE A 191 -8.95 8.21 3.81
C ILE A 191 -9.63 7.10 4.64
N ALA A 192 -10.05 6.02 4.00
CA ALA A 192 -10.67 4.88 4.68
C ALA A 192 -9.71 4.21 5.69
N SER A 193 -8.40 4.23 5.42
CA SER A 193 -7.38 3.70 6.33
C SER A 193 -7.38 4.40 7.69
N ILE A 194 -7.65 5.71 7.75
CA ILE A 194 -7.75 6.46 9.00
C ILE A 194 -8.86 5.86 9.88
N ALA A 195 -10.04 5.64 9.30
CA ALA A 195 -11.16 5.04 10.01
C ALA A 195 -10.89 3.58 10.43
N ALA A 196 -10.22 2.80 9.58
CA ALA A 196 -9.84 1.42 9.85
C ALA A 196 -8.83 1.32 11.01
N ILE A 197 -7.82 2.20 11.04
CA ILE A 197 -6.83 2.29 12.13
C ILE A 197 -7.51 2.70 13.45
N VAL A 198 -8.43 3.65 13.41
CA VAL A 198 -9.23 4.03 14.59
C VAL A 198 -10.06 2.85 15.10
N ALA A 199 -10.68 2.06 14.21
CA ALA A 199 -11.43 0.86 14.58
C ALA A 199 -10.53 -0.22 15.20
N LEU A 200 -9.33 -0.41 14.67
CA LEU A 200 -8.32 -1.33 15.21
C LEU A 200 -7.88 -0.91 16.63
N VAL A 201 -7.53 0.37 16.83
CA VAL A 201 -7.10 0.89 18.15
C VAL A 201 -8.26 0.82 19.14
N ARG A 202 -9.50 1.06 18.72
CA ARG A 202 -10.68 0.83 19.54
C ARG A 202 -10.80 -0.63 19.99
N GLU A 203 -10.62 -1.57 19.07
CA GLU A 203 -10.68 -3.01 19.37
C GLU A 203 -9.56 -3.43 20.34
N ALA A 204 -8.33 -2.94 20.13
CA ALA A 204 -7.21 -3.15 21.03
C ALA A 204 -7.48 -2.58 22.44
N ALA A 205 -8.12 -1.43 22.56
CA ALA A 205 -8.51 -0.84 23.83
C ALA A 205 -9.62 -1.65 24.53
N LEU A 206 -10.59 -2.17 23.76
CA LEU A 206 -11.62 -3.09 24.28
C LEU A 206 -11.00 -4.43 24.76
N TRP A 207 -10.00 -4.92 24.05
CA TRP A 207 -9.23 -6.10 24.46
C TRP A 207 -8.55 -5.88 25.81
N GLN A 208 -8.01 -4.69 26.05
CA GLN A 208 -7.33 -4.30 27.29
C GLN A 208 -8.30 -3.87 28.42
N GLY A 209 -9.60 -3.74 28.15
CA GLY A 209 -10.58 -3.25 29.13
C GLY A 209 -10.37 -1.77 29.52
N VAL A 210 -9.85 -0.94 28.62
CA VAL A 210 -9.52 0.48 28.90
C VAL A 210 -10.38 1.44 28.07
N PRO A 211 -10.54 2.72 28.51
CA PRO A 211 -11.32 3.72 27.79
C PRO A 211 -10.82 3.95 26.36
N THR A 212 -11.75 4.00 25.40
CA THR A 212 -11.45 4.01 23.98
C THR A 212 -11.31 5.39 23.37
N ARG A 213 -12.16 6.37 23.78
CA ARG A 213 -12.31 7.68 23.11
C ARG A 213 -11.01 8.45 22.90
N ALA A 214 -10.25 8.67 23.97
CA ALA A 214 -9.01 9.45 23.89
C ALA A 214 -7.95 8.76 23.00
N ARG A 215 -7.88 7.41 23.02
CA ARG A 215 -6.99 6.63 22.16
C ARG A 215 -7.40 6.76 20.70
N MET A 216 -8.70 6.62 20.41
CA MET A 216 -9.25 6.79 19.06
C MET A 216 -8.98 8.20 18.52
N SER A 217 -9.14 9.24 19.35
CA SER A 217 -8.87 10.62 18.95
C SER A 217 -7.40 10.85 18.62
N LEU A 218 -6.51 10.36 19.48
CA LEU A 218 -5.06 10.51 19.27
C LEU A 218 -4.63 9.82 17.97
N VAL A 219 -4.98 8.54 17.78
CA VAL A 219 -4.58 7.81 16.58
C VAL A 219 -5.22 8.38 15.31
N CYS A 220 -6.44 8.92 15.39
CA CYS A 220 -7.07 9.60 14.28
C CYS A 220 -6.24 10.81 13.82
N GLY A 221 -5.78 11.65 14.74
CA GLY A 221 -4.89 12.78 14.45
C GLY A 221 -3.55 12.32 13.86
N ILE A 222 -2.92 11.31 14.46
CA ILE A 222 -1.66 10.74 13.96
C ILE A 222 -1.84 10.23 12.53
N ALA A 223 -2.85 9.40 12.26
CA ALA A 223 -3.06 8.82 10.94
C ALA A 223 -3.47 9.85 9.88
N ALA A 224 -4.22 10.90 10.27
CA ALA A 224 -4.65 11.95 9.35
C ALA A 224 -3.46 12.82 8.88
N LEU A 225 -2.54 13.16 9.81
CA LEU A 225 -1.42 14.08 9.56
C LEU A 225 -0.10 13.37 9.23
N SER A 226 -0.04 12.05 9.33
CA SER A 226 1.19 11.30 9.02
C SER A 226 1.60 11.52 7.57
N PRO A 227 2.84 12.02 7.31
CA PRO A 227 3.30 12.30 5.95
C PRO A 227 3.22 11.07 5.03
N ILE A 228 3.67 9.90 5.51
CA ILE A 228 3.61 8.67 4.71
C ILE A 228 2.16 8.27 4.37
N MET A 229 1.20 8.47 5.28
CA MET A 229 -0.21 8.22 5.01
C MET A 229 -0.79 9.19 3.96
N VAL A 230 -0.28 10.43 3.91
CA VAL A 230 -0.66 11.41 2.87
C VAL A 230 -0.06 11.01 1.54
N LEU A 231 1.26 10.78 1.48
CA LEU A 231 1.99 10.44 0.26
C LEU A 231 1.44 9.18 -0.41
N GLU A 232 1.29 8.09 0.32
CA GLU A 232 0.75 6.84 -0.23
C GLU A 232 -0.71 6.95 -0.70
N SER A 233 -1.46 7.93 -0.16
CA SER A 233 -2.85 8.19 -0.59
C SER A 233 -2.95 8.91 -1.92
N VAL A 234 -1.86 9.53 -2.39
CA VAL A 234 -1.81 10.30 -3.63
C VAL A 234 -0.89 9.66 -4.66
N GLU A 235 -0.63 8.37 -4.53
CA GLU A 235 0.07 7.57 -5.51
C GLU A 235 -0.85 6.54 -6.16
N ALA A 236 -0.79 6.41 -7.48
CA ALA A 236 -1.54 5.42 -8.22
C ALA A 236 -0.94 4.00 -8.03
N ARG A 237 -0.81 3.59 -6.75
CA ARG A 237 -0.19 2.33 -6.30
C ARG A 237 -1.03 1.65 -5.22
N GLY A 238 -0.79 0.37 -4.97
CA GLY A 238 -1.55 -0.44 -4.02
C GLY A 238 -1.25 -0.22 -2.54
N TYR A 239 -0.32 0.67 -2.17
CA TYR A 239 0.16 0.81 -0.78
C TYR A 239 -0.89 1.32 0.20
N SER A 240 -1.67 2.35 -0.16
CA SER A 240 -2.77 2.79 0.73
C SER A 240 -3.84 1.72 0.92
N MET A 241 -4.11 0.91 -0.10
CA MET A 241 -5.00 -0.26 0.04
C MET A 241 -4.38 -1.32 0.94
N MET A 242 -3.07 -1.57 0.82
CA MET A 242 -2.36 -2.49 1.71
C MET A 242 -2.48 -2.06 3.17
N ILE A 243 -2.29 -0.77 3.48
CA ILE A 243 -2.47 -0.21 4.84
C ILE A 243 -3.92 -0.37 5.30
N LEU A 244 -4.90 -0.05 4.45
CA LEU A 244 -6.32 -0.21 4.72
C LEU A 244 -6.66 -1.65 5.10
N PHE A 245 -6.28 -2.61 4.26
CA PHE A 245 -6.58 -4.02 4.49
C PHE A 245 -5.80 -4.57 5.69
N ALA A 246 -4.58 -4.08 5.97
CA ALA A 246 -3.83 -4.47 7.16
C ALA A 246 -4.55 -4.04 8.44
N ALA A 247 -5.06 -2.81 8.48
CA ALA A 247 -5.85 -2.32 9.61
C ALA A 247 -7.16 -3.10 9.77
N LEU A 248 -7.91 -3.32 8.68
CA LEU A 248 -9.18 -4.02 8.69
C LEU A 248 -9.03 -5.51 9.03
N ALA A 249 -8.06 -6.22 8.43
CA ALA A 249 -7.80 -7.63 8.71
C ALA A 249 -7.36 -7.83 10.15
N SER A 250 -6.44 -7.01 10.66
CA SER A 250 -6.01 -7.06 12.06
C SER A 250 -7.16 -6.75 13.02
N TRP A 251 -8.00 -5.75 12.69
CA TRP A 251 -9.21 -5.47 13.46
C TRP A 251 -10.16 -6.65 13.50
N MET A 252 -10.48 -7.26 12.34
CA MET A 252 -11.38 -8.42 12.27
C MET A 252 -10.80 -9.64 12.96
N PHE A 253 -9.48 -9.88 12.86
CA PHE A 253 -8.82 -10.96 13.58
C PHE A 253 -8.94 -10.79 15.10
N LEU A 254 -8.56 -9.63 15.66
CA LEU A 254 -8.69 -9.34 17.09
C LEU A 254 -10.13 -9.46 17.56
N ARG A 255 -11.07 -8.90 16.82
CA ARG A 255 -12.50 -8.98 17.11
C ARG A 255 -13.00 -10.43 17.10
N ALA A 256 -12.60 -11.21 16.09
CA ALA A 256 -13.00 -12.61 15.95
C ALA A 256 -12.47 -13.46 17.11
N VAL A 257 -11.21 -13.26 17.50
CA VAL A 257 -10.62 -13.94 18.66
C VAL A 257 -11.29 -13.51 19.97
N ARG A 258 -11.64 -12.22 20.14
CA ARG A 258 -12.29 -11.73 21.37
C ARG A 258 -13.72 -12.19 21.53
N ILE A 259 -14.55 -12.11 20.48
CA ILE A 259 -15.99 -12.34 20.58
C ILE A 259 -16.48 -13.65 19.96
N GLY A 260 -15.59 -14.40 19.28
CA GLY A 260 -15.94 -15.69 18.65
C GLY A 260 -16.92 -15.57 17.46
N SER A 261 -16.98 -14.42 16.79
CA SER A 261 -17.96 -14.17 15.71
C SER A 261 -17.56 -14.86 14.40
N PRO A 262 -18.34 -15.79 13.86
CA PRO A 262 -18.07 -16.39 12.54
C PRO A 262 -18.02 -15.37 11.42
N MET A 263 -18.83 -14.30 11.52
CA MET A 263 -18.88 -13.20 10.56
C MET A 263 -17.55 -12.43 10.48
N SER A 264 -16.93 -12.22 11.67
CA SER A 264 -15.62 -11.56 11.70
C SER A 264 -14.54 -12.40 11.05
N TRP A 265 -14.63 -13.74 11.13
CA TRP A 265 -13.69 -14.65 10.46
C TRP A 265 -13.85 -14.66 8.94
N VAL A 266 -15.09 -14.62 8.43
CA VAL A 266 -15.34 -14.51 6.98
C VAL A 266 -14.86 -13.17 6.45
N ALA A 267 -15.20 -12.06 7.14
CA ALA A 267 -14.71 -10.74 6.77
C ALA A 267 -13.19 -10.70 6.77
N TYR A 268 -12.54 -11.28 7.78
CA TYR A 268 -11.08 -11.41 7.84
C TYR A 268 -10.50 -12.14 6.62
N ALA A 269 -11.10 -13.27 6.22
CA ALA A 269 -10.62 -14.04 5.07
C ALA A 269 -10.70 -13.25 3.76
N ILE A 270 -11.81 -12.54 3.53
CA ILE A 270 -12.00 -11.67 2.36
C ILE A 270 -10.97 -10.53 2.37
N LEU A 271 -10.80 -9.87 3.53
CA LEU A 271 -9.86 -8.75 3.66
C LEU A 271 -8.40 -9.18 3.45
N CYS A 272 -8.03 -10.39 3.87
CA CYS A 272 -6.72 -10.96 3.57
C CYS A 272 -6.53 -11.19 2.07
N ALA A 273 -7.52 -11.76 1.39
CA ALA A 273 -7.44 -12.00 -0.05
C ALA A 273 -7.32 -10.67 -0.84
N LEU A 274 -8.15 -9.67 -0.50
CA LEU A 274 -8.09 -8.34 -1.12
C LEU A 274 -6.78 -7.61 -0.81
N GLY A 275 -6.26 -7.77 0.42
CA GLY A 275 -4.97 -7.20 0.81
C GLY A 275 -3.80 -7.75 -0.03
N ILE A 276 -3.74 -9.07 -0.24
CA ILE A 276 -2.73 -9.69 -1.10
C ILE A 276 -2.93 -9.28 -2.57
N TRP A 277 -4.16 -9.15 -3.00
CA TRP A 277 -4.50 -8.70 -4.35
C TRP A 277 -4.17 -7.22 -4.59
N SER A 278 -4.15 -6.40 -3.53
CA SER A 278 -3.68 -5.02 -3.59
C SER A 278 -2.15 -4.92 -3.62
N HIS A 279 -1.44 -5.81 -2.90
CA HIS A 279 0.01 -5.85 -2.86
C HIS A 279 0.51 -7.22 -2.38
N LEU A 280 1.33 -7.89 -3.18
CA LEU A 280 1.75 -9.28 -2.89
C LEU A 280 2.46 -9.45 -1.54
N VAL A 281 3.25 -8.46 -1.11
CA VAL A 281 3.95 -8.49 0.20
C VAL A 281 2.97 -8.58 1.38
N PHE A 282 1.71 -8.18 1.19
CA PHE A 282 0.69 -8.31 2.24
C PHE A 282 0.54 -9.76 2.76
N VAL A 283 0.94 -10.77 1.98
CA VAL A 283 0.90 -12.20 2.38
C VAL A 283 1.58 -12.46 3.73
N VAL A 284 2.56 -11.63 4.09
CA VAL A 284 3.28 -11.72 5.37
C VAL A 284 2.35 -11.53 6.57
N LEU A 285 1.31 -10.70 6.45
CA LEU A 285 0.36 -10.46 7.54
C LEU A 285 -0.49 -11.73 7.86
N PRO A 286 -1.19 -12.37 6.93
CA PRO A 286 -1.88 -13.62 7.23
C PRO A 286 -0.94 -14.76 7.66
N ILE A 287 0.31 -14.82 7.17
CA ILE A 287 1.32 -15.77 7.68
C ILE A 287 1.58 -15.51 9.17
N SER A 288 1.75 -14.25 9.59
CA SER A 288 1.94 -13.89 11.01
C SER A 288 0.72 -14.25 11.86
N HIS A 289 -0.48 -14.07 11.33
CA HIS A 289 -1.72 -14.49 12.00
C HIS A 289 -1.82 -16.02 12.10
N GLY A 290 -1.28 -16.74 11.12
CA GLY A 290 -1.14 -18.21 11.16
C GLY A 290 -0.23 -18.67 12.30
N ALA A 291 0.90 -18.00 12.50
CA ALA A 291 1.78 -18.27 13.64
C ALA A 291 1.06 -18.01 14.99
N ILE A 292 0.25 -16.95 15.08
CA ILE A 292 -0.57 -16.67 16.27
C ILE A 292 -1.63 -17.77 16.46
N ALA A 293 -2.31 -18.19 15.39
CA ALA A 293 -3.31 -19.28 15.45
C ALA A 293 -2.68 -20.59 15.92
N ALA A 294 -1.51 -20.95 15.37
CA ALA A 294 -0.75 -22.11 15.80
C ALA A 294 -0.36 -22.00 17.29
N TRP A 295 0.14 -20.85 17.73
CA TRP A 295 0.48 -20.62 19.14
C TRP A 295 -0.73 -20.77 20.06
N LEU A 296 -1.93 -20.31 19.67
CA LEU A 296 -3.16 -20.52 20.46
C LEU A 296 -3.52 -22.01 20.61
N ILE A 297 -3.14 -22.86 19.65
CA ILE A 297 -3.40 -24.30 19.68
C ILE A 297 -2.38 -25.05 20.55
N ILE A 298 -1.07 -24.74 20.38
CA ILE A 298 0.04 -25.56 20.89
C ILE A 298 0.67 -25.05 22.20
N ARG A 299 0.35 -23.80 22.62
CA ARG A 299 0.94 -23.22 23.83
C ARG A 299 0.73 -24.13 25.07
N PRO A 300 1.64 -24.12 26.06
CA PRO A 300 1.45 -24.88 27.28
C PRO A 300 0.14 -24.51 27.97
N ARG A 301 -0.68 -25.50 28.27
CA ARG A 301 -2.00 -25.39 28.96
C ARG A 301 -2.97 -24.40 28.30
N PRO A 302 -3.26 -24.54 26.99
CA PRO A 302 -4.25 -23.69 26.34
C PRO A 302 -5.62 -23.96 26.91
N SER A 303 -6.46 -22.93 27.09
CA SER A 303 -7.88 -23.16 27.40
C SER A 303 -8.57 -23.82 26.20
N THR A 304 -9.68 -24.56 26.47
CA THR A 304 -10.52 -25.12 25.38
C THR A 304 -10.96 -24.04 24.39
N ASN A 305 -11.28 -22.84 24.89
CA ASN A 305 -11.66 -21.70 24.07
C ASN A 305 -10.49 -21.21 23.18
N ASP A 306 -9.25 -21.21 23.68
CA ASP A 306 -8.09 -20.78 22.90
C ASP A 306 -7.79 -21.75 21.75
N ARG A 307 -7.84 -23.07 22.03
CA ARG A 307 -7.70 -24.09 20.98
C ARG A 307 -8.77 -23.95 19.91
N MET A 308 -10.02 -23.78 20.31
CA MET A 308 -11.13 -23.59 19.37
C MET A 308 -10.94 -22.33 18.52
N ARG A 309 -10.52 -21.21 19.13
CA ARG A 309 -10.23 -19.96 18.40
C ARG A 309 -9.07 -20.12 17.42
N GLY A 310 -8.00 -20.82 17.82
CA GLY A 310 -6.89 -21.14 16.94
C GLY A 310 -7.32 -22.00 15.75
N CYS A 311 -8.12 -23.05 15.96
CA CYS A 311 -8.64 -23.89 14.89
C CYS A 311 -9.53 -23.10 13.91
N VAL A 312 -10.43 -22.25 14.42
CA VAL A 312 -11.30 -21.43 13.56
C VAL A 312 -10.48 -20.38 12.81
N ALA A 313 -9.46 -19.79 13.43
CA ALA A 313 -8.52 -18.91 12.76
C ALA A 313 -7.78 -19.61 11.61
N SER A 314 -7.32 -20.87 11.84
CA SER A 314 -6.68 -21.66 10.79
C SER A 314 -7.62 -21.96 9.62
N LEU A 315 -8.89 -22.27 9.89
CA LEU A 315 -9.91 -22.44 8.83
C LEU A 315 -10.14 -21.15 8.05
N ALA A 316 -10.20 -19.99 8.72
CA ALA A 316 -10.35 -18.69 8.07
C ALA A 316 -9.13 -18.35 7.20
N LEU A 317 -7.92 -18.69 7.65
CA LEU A 317 -6.68 -18.55 6.89
C LEU A 317 -6.66 -19.47 5.66
N THR A 318 -7.13 -20.71 5.80
CA THR A 318 -7.28 -21.63 4.66
C THR A 318 -8.27 -21.04 3.63
N LEU A 319 -9.40 -20.51 4.07
CA LEU A 319 -10.37 -19.83 3.21
C LEU A 319 -9.74 -18.63 2.50
N ALA A 320 -8.99 -17.78 3.24
CA ALA A 320 -8.25 -16.66 2.68
C ALA A 320 -7.22 -17.13 1.64
N GLY A 321 -6.44 -18.16 1.96
CA GLY A 321 -5.41 -18.72 1.08
C GLY A 321 -5.99 -19.26 -0.22
N ILE A 322 -7.04 -20.08 -0.15
CA ILE A 322 -7.70 -20.62 -1.34
C ILE A 322 -8.27 -19.51 -2.21
N THR A 323 -8.95 -18.52 -1.61
CA THR A 323 -9.50 -17.36 -2.34
C THR A 323 -8.38 -16.57 -3.00
N THR A 324 -7.28 -16.31 -2.28
CA THR A 324 -6.11 -15.61 -2.82
C THR A 324 -5.48 -16.34 -4.00
N ILE A 325 -5.23 -17.65 -3.85
CA ILE A 325 -4.63 -18.45 -4.93
C ILE A 325 -5.55 -18.45 -6.15
N THR A 326 -6.87 -18.51 -5.96
CA THR A 326 -7.82 -18.42 -7.08
C THR A 326 -7.72 -17.08 -7.80
N LEU A 327 -7.69 -15.97 -7.07
CA LEU A 327 -7.58 -14.63 -7.65
C LEU A 327 -6.23 -14.39 -8.34
N LEU A 328 -5.16 -15.05 -7.91
CA LEU A 328 -3.82 -14.95 -8.49
C LEU A 328 -3.52 -16.03 -9.54
N ALA A 329 -4.35 -17.06 -9.66
CA ALA A 329 -4.09 -18.19 -10.56
C ALA A 329 -3.78 -17.78 -12.01
N PRO A 330 -4.46 -16.79 -12.62
CA PRO A 330 -4.13 -16.34 -13.97
C PRO A 330 -2.72 -15.74 -14.08
N LEU A 331 -2.25 -15.07 -13.02
CA LEU A 331 -0.95 -14.40 -12.97
C LEU A 331 0.19 -15.33 -12.55
N LEU A 332 -0.14 -16.45 -11.90
CA LEU A 332 0.85 -17.28 -11.19
C LEU A 332 1.98 -17.79 -12.11
N PRO A 333 1.73 -18.19 -13.37
CA PRO A 333 2.82 -18.60 -14.28
C PRO A 333 3.81 -17.46 -14.56
N ASP A 334 3.34 -16.22 -14.77
CA ASP A 334 4.21 -15.06 -14.97
C ASP A 334 4.97 -14.71 -13.66
N LEU A 335 4.31 -14.75 -12.51
CA LEU A 335 4.93 -14.51 -11.19
C LEU A 335 6.07 -15.50 -10.89
N LEU A 336 5.89 -16.77 -11.23
CA LEU A 336 6.93 -17.80 -11.05
C LEU A 336 8.13 -17.57 -11.97
N ARG A 337 7.90 -17.01 -13.17
CA ARG A 337 8.97 -16.66 -14.12
C ARG A 337 9.77 -15.45 -13.59
N ILE A 338 9.09 -14.36 -13.26
CA ILE A 338 9.71 -13.12 -12.79
C ILE A 338 10.54 -13.34 -11.52
N ARG A 339 10.09 -14.19 -10.61
CA ARG A 339 10.84 -14.48 -9.38
C ARG A 339 12.29 -14.90 -9.66
N ARG A 340 12.54 -15.62 -10.76
CA ARG A 340 13.90 -16.05 -11.16
C ARG A 340 14.73 -14.87 -11.67
N GLU A 341 14.11 -13.92 -12.33
CA GLU A 341 14.76 -12.71 -12.85
C GLU A 341 15.13 -11.75 -11.70
N PHE A 342 14.31 -11.65 -10.65
CA PHE A 342 14.56 -10.80 -9.48
C PHE A 342 15.72 -11.23 -8.59
N GLN A 343 16.03 -12.51 -8.56
CA GLN A 343 17.19 -13.01 -7.81
C GLN A 343 18.53 -12.59 -8.44
N ALA A 344 18.50 -12.12 -9.68
CA ALA A 344 19.69 -11.71 -10.43
C ALA A 344 20.00 -10.19 -10.36
N LEU A 345 19.12 -9.38 -9.76
CA LEU A 345 19.33 -7.94 -9.65
C LEU A 345 20.05 -7.62 -8.34
N ASP A 346 21.31 -7.16 -8.44
CA ASP A 346 22.06 -6.59 -7.30
C ASP A 346 21.40 -5.28 -6.88
N GLY A 347 20.72 -5.29 -5.74
CA GLY A 347 19.97 -4.14 -5.24
C GLY A 347 20.84 -3.18 -4.45
N ASN A 348 21.12 -2.00 -4.99
CA ASN A 348 21.67 -0.85 -4.26
C ASN A 348 20.57 0.02 -3.61
N GLU A 349 19.41 -0.57 -3.28
CA GLU A 349 18.28 0.21 -2.81
C GLU A 349 18.23 0.35 -1.27
N PRO A 350 17.63 1.44 -0.75
CA PRO A 350 17.53 1.68 0.68
C PRO A 350 16.77 0.56 1.40
N THR A 351 17.43 -0.13 2.31
CA THR A 351 16.80 -1.12 3.20
C THR A 351 16.09 -0.41 4.34
N ILE A 352 15.18 -1.09 5.05
CA ILE A 352 14.48 -0.53 6.22
C ILE A 352 15.44 -0.18 7.37
N PHE A 353 16.66 -0.69 7.34
CA PHE A 353 17.67 -0.42 8.35
C PHE A 353 18.59 0.76 7.99
N SER A 354 18.48 1.32 6.80
CA SER A 354 19.21 2.52 6.41
C SER A 354 18.46 3.78 6.85
N ILE A 355 19.17 4.90 6.91
CA ILE A 355 18.56 6.21 7.19
C ILE A 355 17.58 6.57 6.09
N GLU A 356 17.91 6.27 4.85
CA GLU A 356 17.07 6.45 3.68
C GLU A 356 15.79 5.61 3.79
N GLY A 357 15.89 4.35 4.20
CA GLY A 357 14.74 3.49 4.45
C GLY A 357 13.82 4.03 5.55
N LEU A 358 14.39 4.60 6.61
CA LEU A 358 13.62 5.26 7.65
C LEU A 358 12.90 6.50 7.12
N HIS A 359 13.54 7.29 6.27
CA HIS A 359 12.92 8.42 5.59
C HIS A 359 11.70 7.97 4.77
N VAL A 360 11.84 6.89 3.97
CA VAL A 360 10.73 6.33 3.19
C VAL A 360 9.57 5.92 4.08
N LEU A 361 9.85 5.21 5.20
CA LEU A 361 8.81 4.75 6.13
C LEU A 361 8.09 5.88 6.86
N LEU A 362 8.73 7.01 7.05
CA LEU A 362 8.14 8.16 7.72
C LEU A 362 7.47 9.13 6.73
N GLY A 363 7.88 9.10 5.45
CA GLY A 363 7.48 10.09 4.46
C GLY A 363 8.01 11.49 4.78
N ILE A 364 9.20 11.58 5.39
CA ILE A 364 9.80 12.82 5.86
C ILE A 364 11.17 12.96 5.23
N GLY A 365 11.47 14.11 4.65
CA GLY A 365 12.76 14.42 4.00
C GLY A 365 13.54 15.54 4.69
N GLY A 366 14.84 15.63 4.35
CA GLY A 366 15.71 16.72 4.73
C GLY A 366 16.12 16.80 6.20
N ALA A 367 16.54 17.99 6.64
CA ALA A 367 17.09 18.24 7.99
C ALA A 367 16.06 18.03 9.13
N TRP A 368 14.79 18.06 8.84
CA TRP A 368 13.69 17.89 9.82
C TRP A 368 13.45 16.44 10.24
N THR A 369 13.98 15.47 9.49
CA THR A 369 13.73 14.04 9.73
C THR A 369 14.01 13.58 11.16
N PRO A 370 15.16 13.91 11.81
CA PRO A 370 15.40 13.48 13.17
C PRO A 370 14.38 14.05 14.16
N LEU A 371 14.05 15.34 14.03
CA LEU A 371 13.09 15.99 14.93
C LEU A 371 11.68 15.44 14.80
N ALA A 372 11.28 15.08 13.60
CA ALA A 372 9.97 14.50 13.32
C ALA A 372 9.87 13.01 13.71
N ALA A 373 10.96 12.26 13.55
CA ALA A 373 11.03 10.82 13.78
C ALA A 373 11.23 10.46 15.27
N LEU A 374 12.14 11.13 15.98
CA LEU A 374 12.54 10.76 17.33
C LEU A 374 11.38 10.66 18.34
N PRO A 375 10.42 11.61 18.38
CA PRO A 375 9.27 11.48 19.27
C PRO A 375 8.43 10.24 18.97
N GLY A 376 8.18 9.95 17.68
CA GLY A 376 7.45 8.77 17.24
C GLY A 376 8.15 7.46 17.62
N ILE A 377 9.45 7.38 17.36
CA ILE A 377 10.30 6.22 17.73
C ILE A 377 10.31 6.02 19.25
N GLY A 378 10.51 7.09 20.03
CA GLY A 378 10.49 7.01 21.49
C GLY A 378 9.14 6.51 22.03
N LEU A 379 8.03 7.03 21.53
CA LEU A 379 6.70 6.58 21.91
C LEU A 379 6.42 5.13 21.45
N PHE A 380 6.88 4.75 20.26
CA PHE A 380 6.80 3.37 19.79
C PHE A 380 7.53 2.41 20.74
N ILE A 381 8.78 2.72 21.10
CA ILE A 381 9.59 1.91 22.01
C ILE A 381 8.89 1.76 23.37
N ILE A 382 8.43 2.87 23.96
CA ILE A 382 7.71 2.85 25.25
C ILE A 382 6.45 1.98 25.16
N GLY A 383 5.64 2.16 24.12
CA GLY A 383 4.40 1.40 23.94
C GLY A 383 4.62 -0.08 23.67
N PHE A 384 5.62 -0.42 22.86
CA PHE A 384 5.99 -1.79 22.52
C PHE A 384 6.54 -2.55 23.74
N PHE A 385 7.54 -1.98 24.42
CA PHE A 385 8.11 -2.60 25.61
C PHE A 385 7.17 -2.54 26.83
N GLY A 386 6.18 -1.67 26.83
CA GLY A 386 5.09 -1.68 27.81
C GLY A 386 4.32 -2.99 27.87
N ALA A 387 4.31 -3.79 26.78
CA ALA A 387 3.73 -5.13 26.74
C ALA A 387 4.44 -6.15 27.67
N ARG A 388 5.66 -5.86 28.13
CA ARG A 388 6.33 -6.67 29.17
C ARG A 388 5.63 -6.52 30.51
N ARG A 389 5.16 -5.30 30.83
CA ARG A 389 4.50 -4.95 32.10
C ARG A 389 2.97 -5.23 32.05
N ASP A 390 2.37 -5.10 30.86
CA ASP A 390 0.94 -5.28 30.64
C ASP A 390 0.69 -6.37 29.58
N PRO A 391 0.46 -7.63 30.00
CA PRO A 391 0.23 -8.75 29.10
C PRO A 391 -0.97 -8.56 28.16
N SER A 392 -1.94 -7.71 28.52
CA SER A 392 -3.11 -7.44 27.68
C SER A 392 -2.77 -6.76 26.35
N ARG A 393 -1.59 -6.14 26.23
CA ARG A 393 -1.09 -5.50 25.02
C ARG A 393 -0.44 -6.47 24.03
N ARG A 394 -0.03 -7.66 24.50
CA ARG A 394 0.76 -8.62 23.70
C ARG A 394 0.01 -9.07 22.45
N MET A 395 -1.25 -9.46 22.60
CA MET A 395 -2.06 -9.94 21.47
C MET A 395 -2.30 -8.84 20.42
N PRO A 396 -2.79 -7.63 20.76
CA PRO A 396 -2.95 -6.56 19.77
C PRO A 396 -1.65 -6.19 19.04
N LEU A 397 -0.52 -6.10 19.75
CA LEU A 397 0.78 -5.80 19.15
C LEU A 397 1.30 -6.96 18.29
N ALA A 398 1.13 -8.21 18.73
CA ALA A 398 1.53 -9.37 17.94
C ALA A 398 0.74 -9.45 16.62
N VAL A 399 -0.58 -9.29 16.67
CA VAL A 399 -1.44 -9.31 15.47
C VAL A 399 -1.04 -8.25 14.44
N THR A 400 -0.52 -7.11 14.89
CA THR A 400 -0.21 -5.99 13.99
C THR A 400 1.27 -5.88 13.59
N LEU A 401 2.20 -6.43 14.38
CA LEU A 401 3.64 -6.21 14.20
C LEU A 401 4.45 -7.48 13.93
N LEU A 402 3.92 -8.69 14.24
CA LEU A 402 4.67 -9.93 14.05
C LEU A 402 5.05 -10.19 12.58
N GLY A 403 4.35 -9.58 11.65
CA GLY A 403 4.68 -9.62 10.23
C GLY A 403 6.03 -8.97 9.91
N LEU A 404 6.47 -7.94 10.65
CA LEU A 404 7.76 -7.27 10.38
C LEU A 404 8.97 -8.20 10.50
N PRO A 405 9.21 -8.90 11.63
CA PRO A 405 10.31 -9.84 11.70
C PRO A 405 10.17 -11.00 10.71
N ILE A 406 8.94 -11.44 10.39
CA ILE A 406 8.73 -12.48 9.37
C ILE A 406 9.12 -11.96 7.98
N LEU A 407 8.79 -10.70 7.64
CA LEU A 407 9.21 -10.07 6.39
C LEU A 407 10.74 -10.04 6.31
N ILE A 408 11.41 -9.51 7.33
CA ILE A 408 12.87 -9.37 7.37
C ILE A 408 13.54 -10.73 7.22
N ILE A 409 13.16 -11.71 8.03
CA ILE A 409 13.72 -13.06 7.97
C ILE A 409 13.43 -13.70 6.61
N GLY A 410 12.22 -13.53 6.09
CA GLY A 410 11.83 -14.11 4.80
C GLY A 410 12.59 -13.54 3.61
N THR A 411 12.90 -12.25 3.62
CA THR A 411 13.70 -11.60 2.57
C THR A 411 15.18 -11.98 2.66
N GLU A 412 15.75 -12.01 3.84
CA GLU A 412 17.14 -12.44 4.06
C GLU A 412 17.36 -13.91 3.66
N LEU A 413 16.48 -14.82 4.14
CA LEU A 413 16.56 -16.24 3.79
C LEU A 413 16.26 -16.51 2.30
N GLY A 414 15.43 -15.68 1.68
CA GLY A 414 15.04 -15.79 0.28
C GLY A 414 16.05 -15.20 -0.69
N GLY A 415 17.10 -14.54 -0.21
CA GLY A 415 18.02 -13.75 -1.02
C GLY A 415 17.29 -12.72 -1.87
N SER A 416 16.17 -12.20 -1.35
CA SER A 416 15.31 -11.28 -2.05
C SER A 416 15.52 -9.88 -1.54
N TRP A 417 15.47 -8.94 -2.43
CA TRP A 417 15.56 -7.54 -2.16
C TRP A 417 14.34 -6.99 -1.40
N MET A 418 14.54 -6.09 -0.44
CA MET A 418 13.50 -5.53 0.41
C MET A 418 13.48 -4.00 0.39
N TYR A 419 12.50 -3.43 -0.31
CA TYR A 419 12.20 -2.01 -0.18
C TYR A 419 11.63 -1.69 1.20
N ALA A 420 11.99 -0.55 1.76
CA ALA A 420 11.43 -0.06 3.02
C ALA A 420 9.89 0.05 2.97
N ARG A 421 9.32 0.47 1.85
CA ARG A 421 7.87 0.57 1.62
C ARG A 421 7.11 -0.76 1.75
N PHE A 422 7.77 -1.90 1.64
CA PHE A 422 7.15 -3.21 1.88
C PHE A 422 6.71 -3.40 3.34
N ALA A 423 7.28 -2.65 4.28
CA ALA A 423 6.90 -2.68 5.70
C ALA A 423 5.64 -1.86 6.03
N LEU A 424 5.06 -1.14 5.08
CA LEU A 424 3.90 -0.24 5.31
C LEU A 424 2.64 -0.95 5.81
N PHE A 425 2.49 -2.26 5.58
CA PHE A 425 1.42 -3.05 6.19
C PHE A 425 1.46 -3.03 7.73
N ALA A 426 2.60 -2.72 8.33
CA ALA A 426 2.77 -2.65 9.78
C ALA A 426 2.42 -1.27 10.38
N LEU A 427 2.20 -0.24 9.56
CA LEU A 427 1.85 1.12 10.05
C LEU A 427 0.68 1.13 11.04
N PRO A 428 -0.42 0.37 10.84
CA PRO A 428 -1.49 0.31 11.84
C PRO A 428 -1.00 -0.14 13.23
N GLY A 429 -0.06 -1.08 13.29
CA GLY A 429 0.57 -1.56 14.51
C GLY A 429 1.54 -0.56 15.12
N ILE A 430 2.30 0.14 14.28
CA ILE A 430 3.20 1.22 14.70
C ILE A 430 2.38 2.33 15.36
N PHE A 431 1.29 2.77 14.75
CA PHE A 431 0.42 3.80 15.33
C PHE A 431 -0.29 3.34 16.60
N LEU A 432 -0.65 2.04 16.70
CA LEU A 432 -1.12 1.45 17.94
C LEU A 432 -0.06 1.54 19.03
N ALA A 433 1.19 1.14 18.77
CA ALA A 433 2.29 1.20 19.73
C ALA A 433 2.59 2.63 20.17
N ILE A 434 2.66 3.59 19.23
CA ILE A 434 2.83 5.03 19.51
C ILE A 434 1.69 5.52 20.42
N THR A 435 0.44 5.14 20.13
CA THR A 435 -0.71 5.51 20.95
C THR A 435 -0.57 4.97 22.38
N LEU A 436 -0.17 3.70 22.55
CA LEU A 436 0.06 3.10 23.86
C LEU A 436 1.18 3.81 24.62
N GLY A 437 2.29 4.12 23.95
CA GLY A 437 3.41 4.86 24.54
C GLY A 437 3.03 6.27 24.98
N ALA A 438 2.27 6.99 24.19
CA ALA A 438 1.78 8.32 24.55
C ALA A 438 0.92 8.30 25.83
N PHE A 439 0.08 7.27 25.99
CA PHE A 439 -0.71 7.09 27.20
C PHE A 439 0.14 6.71 28.42
N ASP A 440 1.22 5.94 28.22
CA ASP A 440 2.15 5.63 29.33
C ASP A 440 2.93 6.86 29.76
N VAL A 441 3.45 7.66 28.82
CA VAL A 441 4.11 8.94 29.12
C VAL A 441 3.15 9.89 29.84
N ALA A 442 1.91 10.02 29.34
CA ALA A 442 0.90 10.87 29.98
C ALA A 442 0.58 10.41 31.42
N ARG A 443 0.53 9.09 31.66
CA ARG A 443 0.34 8.53 33.00
C ARG A 443 1.52 8.84 33.89
N PHE A 444 2.74 8.62 33.43
CA PHE A 444 3.97 8.91 34.17
C PHE A 444 4.08 10.39 34.56
N LEU A 445 3.83 11.30 33.63
CA LEU A 445 3.87 12.75 33.90
C LEU A 445 2.82 13.15 34.95
N ARG A 446 1.59 12.60 34.89
CA ARG A 446 0.52 12.86 35.88
C ARG A 446 0.81 12.29 37.27
N GLN A 447 1.67 11.30 37.38
CA GLN A 447 2.13 10.78 38.66
C GLN A 447 3.21 11.68 39.32
N ARG A 448 4.02 12.36 38.49
CA ARG A 448 5.09 13.27 38.97
C ARG A 448 4.60 14.71 39.21
N ASP A 449 3.70 15.20 38.39
CA ASP A 449 3.13 16.54 38.51
C ASP A 449 1.64 16.45 38.81
N THR A 450 1.23 16.85 40.03
CA THR A 450 -0.17 16.88 40.46
C THR A 450 -0.99 17.95 39.74
N ASN A 451 -0.35 18.94 39.11
CA ASN A 451 -1.03 19.96 38.33
C ASN A 451 -1.46 19.43 36.95
N ARG A 452 -2.65 18.83 36.92
CA ARG A 452 -3.24 18.25 35.70
C ARG A 452 -3.34 19.22 34.53
N LEU A 453 -3.51 20.52 34.80
CA LEU A 453 -3.59 21.56 33.76
C LEU A 453 -2.24 21.77 33.09
N ARG A 454 -1.15 21.78 33.86
CA ARG A 454 0.22 21.92 33.33
C ARG A 454 0.59 20.74 32.44
N VAL A 455 0.37 19.51 32.93
CA VAL A 455 0.63 18.28 32.15
C VAL A 455 -0.19 18.25 30.85
N ASN A 456 -1.49 18.57 30.91
CA ASN A 456 -2.32 18.58 29.72
C ASN A 456 -1.87 19.65 28.69
N ARG A 457 -1.46 20.84 29.15
CA ARG A 457 -0.91 21.90 28.28
C ARG A 457 0.38 21.42 27.60
N ALA A 458 1.31 20.82 28.33
CA ALA A 458 2.56 20.29 27.77
C ALA A 458 2.30 19.22 26.70
N LEU A 459 1.36 18.28 26.95
CA LEU A 459 0.99 17.25 25.97
C LEU A 459 0.34 17.84 24.71
N ILE A 460 -0.51 18.85 24.85
CA ILE A 460 -1.15 19.55 23.71
C ILE A 460 -0.11 20.30 22.89
N LEU A 461 0.80 21.04 23.56
CA LEU A 461 1.88 21.77 22.88
C LEU A 461 2.82 20.82 22.14
N GLY A 462 3.18 19.69 22.77
CA GLY A 462 4.02 18.66 22.12
C GLY A 462 3.33 18.05 20.91
N ALA A 463 2.06 17.69 20.99
CA ALA A 463 1.29 17.19 19.86
C ALA A 463 1.16 18.21 18.72
N PHE A 464 0.96 19.48 19.07
CA PHE A 464 0.89 20.59 18.11
C PHE A 464 2.24 20.79 17.41
N ALA A 465 3.35 20.78 18.15
CA ALA A 465 4.69 20.91 17.59
C ALA A 465 5.00 19.76 16.59
N ILE A 466 4.68 18.51 16.95
CA ILE A 466 4.84 17.35 16.06
C ILE A 466 3.98 17.52 14.79
N ALA A 467 2.72 17.91 14.94
CA ALA A 467 1.84 18.14 13.80
C ALA A 467 2.38 19.23 12.87
N THR A 468 2.88 20.33 13.42
CA THR A 468 3.49 21.42 12.65
C THR A 468 4.74 20.95 11.89
N ILE A 469 5.63 20.19 12.56
CA ILE A 469 6.84 19.64 11.91
C ILE A 469 6.46 18.70 10.77
N TRP A 470 5.45 17.85 10.96
CA TRP A 470 4.99 16.93 9.91
C TRP A 470 4.40 17.67 8.71
N THR A 471 3.56 18.67 8.95
CA THR A 471 2.95 19.47 7.88
C THR A 471 4.02 20.25 7.11
N GLU A 472 4.98 20.87 7.82
CA GLU A 472 6.09 21.59 7.21
C GLU A 472 7.01 20.68 6.38
N SER A 473 7.36 19.51 6.95
CA SER A 473 8.15 18.50 6.23
C SER A 473 7.47 18.04 4.96
N LEU A 474 6.15 17.80 5.00
CA LEU A 474 5.38 17.39 3.84
C LEU A 474 5.30 18.52 2.79
N ALA A 475 5.06 19.77 3.21
CA ALA A 475 4.97 20.93 2.33
C ALA A 475 6.30 21.21 1.61
N SER A 476 7.43 20.94 2.25
CA SER A 476 8.78 21.12 1.67
C SER A 476 9.22 19.98 0.74
N LEU A 477 8.49 18.86 0.71
CA LEU A 477 8.87 17.70 -0.11
C LEU A 477 8.44 17.93 -1.56
N PRO A 478 9.36 17.87 -2.55
CA PRO A 478 9.00 17.95 -3.96
C PRO A 478 8.13 16.76 -4.40
N PRO A 479 7.51 16.78 -5.59
CA PRO A 479 6.92 15.59 -6.20
C PRO A 479 7.95 14.45 -6.34
N LYS A 480 7.49 13.21 -6.47
CA LYS A 480 8.40 12.06 -6.66
C LYS A 480 9.30 12.20 -7.88
N GLN A 481 8.72 12.56 -9.01
CA GLN A 481 9.40 12.91 -10.26
C GLN A 481 8.56 13.94 -10.99
N GLN A 482 9.20 14.97 -11.56
CA GLN A 482 8.54 16.08 -12.23
C GLN A 482 8.64 15.95 -13.76
N ILE A 483 8.26 14.79 -14.32
CA ILE A 483 8.41 14.48 -15.76
C ILE A 483 7.55 15.41 -16.61
N ARG A 484 6.29 15.63 -16.23
CA ARG A 484 5.37 16.55 -16.92
C ARG A 484 5.93 17.97 -16.95
N ASP A 485 6.46 18.43 -15.83
CA ASP A 485 6.94 19.80 -15.67
C ASP A 485 8.22 20.01 -16.49
N ALA A 486 9.11 19.02 -16.55
CA ALA A 486 10.29 19.03 -17.41
C ALA A 486 9.92 19.13 -18.91
N ILE A 487 8.96 18.33 -19.38
CA ILE A 487 8.48 18.38 -20.76
C ILE A 487 7.82 19.73 -21.05
N SER A 488 7.02 20.26 -20.12
CA SER A 488 6.38 21.56 -20.26
C SER A 488 7.40 22.70 -20.34
N SER A 489 8.49 22.63 -19.57
CA SER A 489 9.59 23.61 -19.63
C SER A 489 10.26 23.61 -21.00
N ILE A 490 10.58 22.44 -21.57
CA ILE A 490 11.15 22.31 -22.91
C ILE A 490 10.21 22.93 -23.95
N HIS A 491 8.92 22.59 -23.91
CA HIS A 491 7.93 23.12 -24.86
C HIS A 491 7.78 24.66 -24.77
N ASN A 492 7.78 25.19 -23.54
CA ASN A 492 7.71 26.64 -23.32
C ASN A 492 8.94 27.40 -23.86
N GLN A 493 10.14 26.79 -23.75
CA GLN A 493 11.37 27.36 -24.28
C GLN A 493 11.47 27.25 -25.80
N ASN A 494 10.86 26.25 -26.40
CA ASN A 494 10.83 26.03 -27.85
C ASN A 494 9.48 25.45 -28.31
N PRO A 495 8.47 26.32 -28.54
CA PRO A 495 7.12 25.84 -28.94
C PRO A 495 7.08 25.14 -30.31
N SER A 496 8.09 25.29 -31.15
CA SER A 496 8.19 24.62 -32.46
C SER A 496 8.86 23.25 -32.39
N ILE A 497 9.29 22.80 -31.20
CA ILE A 497 9.93 21.49 -31.06
C ILE A 497 8.93 20.37 -31.33
N SER A 498 9.34 19.36 -32.09
CA SER A 498 8.56 18.19 -32.40
C SER A 498 9.17 16.89 -31.87
N GLU A 499 10.45 16.93 -31.47
CA GLU A 499 11.19 15.73 -31.11
C GLU A 499 12.19 16.00 -29.97
N ILE A 500 12.25 15.07 -29.00
CA ILE A 500 13.20 15.08 -27.89
C ILE A 500 13.81 13.70 -27.68
N ALA A 501 14.92 13.57 -26.97
CA ALA A 501 15.49 12.29 -26.53
C ALA A 501 15.18 12.02 -25.05
N SER A 502 15.18 10.77 -24.67
CA SER A 502 15.08 10.31 -23.29
C SER A 502 16.16 9.29 -22.98
N LEU A 503 16.99 9.53 -21.98
CA LEU A 503 18.07 8.64 -21.52
C LEU A 503 17.69 7.95 -20.22
N GLY A 504 18.06 6.67 -20.12
CA GLY A 504 17.87 5.84 -18.93
C GLY A 504 16.71 4.85 -19.07
N LEU A 505 16.33 4.22 -17.94
CA LEU A 505 15.32 3.16 -17.87
C LEU A 505 13.91 3.55 -18.34
N ALA A 506 13.71 4.77 -18.78
CA ALA A 506 12.40 5.43 -18.77
C ALA A 506 11.93 5.98 -20.12
N GLY A 507 12.47 5.53 -21.25
CA GLY A 507 12.02 5.99 -22.58
C GLY A 507 10.50 5.97 -22.73
N ASN A 508 9.86 4.86 -22.40
CA ASN A 508 8.41 4.70 -22.47
C ASN A 508 7.64 5.65 -21.53
N VAL A 509 8.21 5.98 -20.37
CA VAL A 509 7.59 6.83 -19.35
C VAL A 509 7.62 8.30 -19.78
N VAL A 510 8.73 8.77 -20.34
CA VAL A 510 8.84 10.12 -20.93
C VAL A 510 7.94 10.22 -22.15
N THR A 511 7.84 9.16 -22.96
CA THR A 511 6.96 9.09 -24.13
C THR A 511 5.49 9.36 -23.77
N TYR A 512 5.02 8.91 -22.61
CA TYR A 512 3.63 9.15 -22.17
C TYR A 512 3.32 10.66 -22.12
N TYR A 513 4.12 11.45 -21.39
CA TYR A 513 3.93 12.90 -21.35
C TYR A 513 4.35 13.61 -22.63
N GLY A 514 5.33 13.05 -23.36
CA GLY A 514 5.73 13.53 -24.68
C GLY A 514 4.55 13.52 -25.65
N ILE A 515 3.84 12.40 -25.77
CA ILE A 515 2.66 12.28 -26.62
C ILE A 515 1.57 13.30 -26.24
N LEU A 516 1.32 13.47 -24.92
CA LEU A 516 0.35 14.46 -24.43
C LEU A 516 0.74 15.90 -24.79
N ALA A 517 2.04 16.18 -24.93
CA ALA A 517 2.57 17.47 -25.37
C ALA A 517 2.75 17.58 -26.90
N GLY A 518 2.39 16.57 -27.67
CA GLY A 518 2.58 16.52 -29.12
C GLY A 518 4.03 16.31 -29.56
N LEU A 519 4.89 15.76 -28.68
CA LEU A 519 6.30 15.49 -28.93
C LEU A 519 6.55 14.03 -29.26
N ASN A 520 7.44 13.77 -30.22
CA ASN A 520 8.03 12.45 -30.43
C ASN A 520 9.22 12.27 -29.47
N VAL A 521 9.31 11.13 -28.79
CA VAL A 521 10.38 10.84 -27.83
C VAL A 521 11.22 9.68 -28.32
N GLN A 522 12.49 9.93 -28.60
CA GLN A 522 13.48 8.91 -28.95
C GLN A 522 14.13 8.34 -27.69
N SER A 523 13.96 7.05 -27.45
CA SER A 523 14.63 6.35 -26.34
C SER A 523 16.11 6.14 -26.66
N VAL A 524 16.96 6.43 -25.68
CA VAL A 524 18.42 6.28 -25.71
C VAL A 524 18.86 5.32 -24.60
N GLY A 525 19.73 4.35 -24.90
CA GLY A 525 20.22 3.36 -23.94
C GLY A 525 19.89 1.92 -24.32
N ALA A 526 19.83 1.01 -23.36
CA ALA A 526 19.83 -0.46 -23.56
C ALA A 526 18.75 -1.05 -24.50
N GLU A 527 17.62 -0.36 -24.69
CA GLU A 527 16.57 -0.75 -25.65
C GLU A 527 16.39 0.27 -26.79
N GLY A 528 17.29 1.24 -26.95
CA GLY A 528 17.19 2.33 -27.94
C GLY A 528 18.52 2.61 -28.64
N VAL A 529 18.58 3.80 -29.23
CA VAL A 529 19.76 4.32 -29.92
C VAL A 529 20.88 4.63 -28.90
N MET A 530 22.14 4.40 -29.27
CA MET A 530 23.27 4.80 -28.42
C MET A 530 23.34 6.34 -28.32
N ILE A 531 23.85 6.86 -27.19
CA ILE A 531 23.84 8.30 -26.92
C ILE A 531 24.61 9.13 -27.98
N ASP A 532 25.65 8.58 -28.57
CA ASP A 532 26.45 9.16 -29.65
C ASP A 532 25.76 9.10 -31.02
N GLU A 533 24.78 8.20 -31.17
CA GLU A 533 23.97 8.03 -32.39
C GLU A 533 22.69 8.88 -32.39
N VAL A 534 22.42 9.65 -31.32
CA VAL A 534 21.24 10.53 -31.25
C VAL A 534 21.31 11.57 -32.38
N PRO A 535 20.30 11.67 -33.27
CA PRO A 535 20.31 12.59 -34.41
C PRO A 535 20.59 14.04 -34.00
N THR A 536 21.32 14.76 -34.86
CA THR A 536 21.77 16.14 -34.57
C THR A 536 20.65 17.16 -34.55
N ASN A 537 19.48 16.83 -35.16
CA ASN A 537 18.27 17.66 -35.09
C ASN A 537 17.63 17.63 -33.69
N ILE A 538 17.90 16.61 -32.87
CA ILE A 538 17.39 16.55 -31.51
C ILE A 538 18.24 17.43 -30.60
N GLN A 539 17.62 18.48 -30.08
CA GLN A 539 18.28 19.51 -29.29
C GLN A 539 18.12 19.34 -27.79
N TRP A 540 17.15 18.52 -27.34
CA TRP A 540 16.80 18.34 -25.94
C TRP A 540 16.78 16.88 -25.56
N MET A 541 17.26 16.61 -24.34
CA MET A 541 17.25 15.28 -23.75
C MET A 541 16.77 15.33 -22.30
N ILE A 542 15.86 14.43 -21.94
CA ILE A 542 15.42 14.21 -20.56
C ILE A 542 16.14 12.99 -20.00
N VAL A 543 16.70 13.13 -18.82
CA VAL A 543 17.41 12.08 -18.10
C VAL A 543 16.65 11.75 -16.82
N LEU A 544 16.23 10.49 -16.67
CA LEU A 544 15.64 9.96 -15.44
C LEU A 544 16.63 9.03 -14.74
N TYR A 545 16.52 8.94 -13.42
CA TYR A 545 17.40 8.13 -12.58
C TYR A 545 18.89 8.41 -12.81
N PRO A 546 19.33 9.67 -12.64
CA PRO A 546 20.68 10.09 -13.03
C PRO A 546 21.80 9.31 -12.34
N ARG A 547 21.57 8.79 -11.13
CA ARG A 547 22.56 7.97 -10.41
C ARG A 547 22.71 6.54 -10.96
N SER A 548 21.77 6.09 -11.78
CA SER A 548 21.78 4.76 -12.40
C SER A 548 22.42 4.76 -13.78
N ILE A 549 22.91 5.90 -14.26
CA ILE A 549 23.56 6.03 -15.58
C ILE A 549 25.00 5.54 -15.47
N GLU A 550 25.41 4.68 -16.38
CA GLU A 550 26.79 4.18 -16.48
C GLU A 550 27.80 5.32 -16.66
N VAL A 551 28.99 5.17 -16.07
CA VAL A 551 30.04 6.20 -16.08
C VAL A 551 30.45 6.58 -17.52
N GLY A 552 30.53 5.60 -18.44
CA GLY A 552 30.83 5.85 -19.84
C GLY A 552 29.79 6.72 -20.55
N THR A 553 28.52 6.38 -20.39
CA THR A 553 27.39 7.15 -20.92
C THR A 553 27.34 8.56 -20.33
N ASN A 554 27.62 8.71 -19.04
CA ASN A 554 27.65 10.01 -18.36
C ASN A 554 28.78 10.91 -18.89
N LYS A 555 29.94 10.32 -19.27
CA LYS A 555 31.03 11.07 -19.91
C LYS A 555 30.59 11.61 -21.28
N VAL A 556 30.03 10.78 -22.15
CA VAL A 556 29.54 11.20 -23.47
C VAL A 556 28.42 12.23 -23.36
N LEU A 557 27.54 12.08 -22.36
CA LEU A 557 26.49 13.06 -22.05
C LEU A 557 27.12 14.42 -21.79
N ASN A 558 28.11 14.53 -20.90
CA ASN A 558 28.74 15.79 -20.52
C ASN A 558 29.62 16.41 -21.63
N GLU A 559 30.11 15.59 -22.56
CA GLU A 559 30.89 16.07 -23.72
C GLU A 559 30.00 16.71 -24.81
N ASN A 560 28.77 16.23 -24.97
CA ASN A 560 27.91 16.63 -26.10
C ASN A 560 26.68 17.46 -25.67
N TRP A 561 26.39 17.51 -24.38
CA TRP A 561 25.19 18.12 -23.84
C TRP A 561 25.50 18.96 -22.61
N THR A 562 24.80 20.05 -22.42
CA THR A 562 24.85 20.88 -21.22
C THR A 562 23.59 20.73 -20.41
N LEU A 563 23.73 20.62 -19.08
CA LEU A 563 22.60 20.65 -18.17
C LEU A 563 21.92 22.03 -18.23
N ALA A 564 20.67 22.04 -18.67
CA ALA A 564 19.88 23.26 -18.80
C ALA A 564 19.02 23.51 -17.55
N GLU A 565 18.40 22.44 -17.00
CA GLU A 565 17.49 22.56 -15.87
C GLU A 565 17.45 21.26 -15.05
N THR A 566 17.16 21.38 -13.75
CA THR A 566 16.97 20.25 -12.82
C THR A 566 15.63 20.39 -12.13
N PHE A 567 14.80 19.37 -12.23
CA PHE A 567 13.54 19.24 -11.53
C PHE A 567 13.74 18.24 -10.39
N SER A 568 13.78 18.73 -9.16
CA SER A 568 14.02 17.89 -7.98
C SER A 568 12.92 16.87 -7.75
N GLY A 569 13.30 15.64 -7.41
CA GLY A 569 12.38 14.56 -7.06
C GLY A 569 12.87 13.80 -5.83
N TRP A 570 11.93 13.25 -5.03
CA TRP A 570 12.30 12.57 -3.81
C TRP A 570 12.36 11.03 -3.91
N VAL A 571 12.00 10.45 -5.06
CA VAL A 571 12.14 9.01 -5.28
C VAL A 571 13.59 8.59 -5.07
N ASP A 572 13.76 7.49 -4.35
CA ASP A 572 15.06 6.87 -4.11
C ASP A 572 16.15 7.86 -3.66
N TRP A 573 15.74 8.86 -2.88
CA TRP A 573 16.59 9.86 -2.19
C TRP A 573 17.61 10.56 -3.12
N GLY A 574 17.06 11.26 -4.11
CA GLY A 574 17.82 12.04 -5.07
C GLY A 574 18.11 11.32 -6.40
N ASN A 575 17.54 10.12 -6.59
CA ASN A 575 17.46 9.49 -7.91
C ASN A 575 16.14 9.83 -8.62
N GLY A 576 15.23 10.54 -7.94
CA GLY A 576 13.97 11.06 -8.47
C GLY A 576 14.11 12.34 -9.30
N ASP A 577 15.30 12.94 -9.33
CA ASP A 577 15.55 14.14 -10.12
C ASP A 577 15.34 13.87 -11.61
N VAL A 578 14.71 14.83 -12.29
CA VAL A 578 14.54 14.85 -13.73
C VAL A 578 15.47 15.93 -14.29
N LEU A 579 16.49 15.50 -15.04
CA LEU A 579 17.47 16.42 -15.61
C LEU A 579 17.13 16.71 -17.06
N VAL A 580 17.16 17.98 -17.44
CA VAL A 580 16.94 18.44 -18.80
C VAL A 580 18.27 18.94 -19.35
N TYR A 581 18.70 18.31 -20.43
CA TYR A 581 19.92 18.65 -21.13
C TYR A 581 19.62 19.30 -22.48
N ARG A 582 20.48 20.25 -22.89
CA ARG A 582 20.47 20.85 -24.19
C ARG A 582 21.76 20.52 -24.94
N ARG A 583 21.66 20.20 -26.23
CA ARG A 583 22.82 19.87 -27.08
C ARG A 583 23.75 21.08 -27.22
N ILE A 584 25.05 20.85 -27.08
CA ILE A 584 26.08 21.86 -27.32
C ILE A 584 26.12 22.19 -28.81
N ALA A 585 25.99 23.47 -29.18
CA ALA A 585 26.11 23.89 -30.57
C ALA A 585 27.55 23.68 -31.07
N ASN A 586 27.71 23.19 -32.31
CA ASN A 586 29.05 22.96 -32.90
C ASN A 586 29.94 24.23 -32.96
N ALA A 587 29.36 25.44 -32.87
CA ALA A 587 30.10 26.69 -32.83
C ALA A 587 30.83 26.95 -31.50
N ASP A 588 30.41 26.32 -30.40
CA ASP A 588 31.03 26.47 -29.06
C ASP A 588 32.23 25.53 -28.87
N ARG A 589 32.32 24.43 -29.64
CA ARG A 589 33.46 23.51 -29.61
C ARG A 589 34.78 24.09 -30.16
N SER A 590 34.72 25.20 -30.88
CA SER A 590 35.91 25.84 -31.45
C SER A 590 36.57 26.85 -30.52
N LYS A 591 36.05 27.03 -29.29
CA LYS A 591 36.56 28.02 -28.31
C LYS A 591 37.21 27.40 -27.07
N GLU A 592 37.19 26.07 -26.92
CA GLU A 592 37.98 25.30 -25.95
C GLU A 592 39.20 24.65 -26.63
#